data_8a5efa00418e5e5bc8ef72b4f41117d5
#
_entry.id   8a5efa00418e5e5bc8ef72b4f41117d5
#
_cell.length_a   1.000
_cell.length_b   1.000
_cell.length_c   1.000
_cell.angle_alpha   90.00
_cell.angle_beta   90.00
_cell.angle_gamma   90.00
#
_symmetry.space_group_name_H-M   'P 1'
#
loop_
_entity.id
_entity.type
_entity.pdbx_description
1 polymer ?
#
loop_
_entity_poly.entity_id
_entity_poly.type
_entity_poly.pdbx_seq_one_letter_code
_entity_poly.pdbx_strand_id
1 'polypeptide(L)'
;MTELRGDVAARVLEIQRRVDPRMAAELPPHITITGSSGMGPISPGVSDETLRAALEPVASETVPFTVRLQPPRPFMQSTVVSMQIDPNGPIRALHERIKLSGVEYEAARFTFTPHLTLSFYPELSRDALRELLRVRFDDPLLIDSIQAYRAIDLTRTKKVLDLPLTG
;
A
#
# COMPACT_ATOMS: atom_id res chain seq x y z
N MET A 1 2.83 4.07 3.13
CA MET A 1 2.54 2.68 2.69
C MET A 1 3.35 1.69 3.52
N THR A 2 3.08 0.39 3.37
CA THR A 2 3.96 -0.69 3.82
C THR A 2 4.33 -1.55 2.61
N GLU A 3 5.63 -1.75 2.39
CA GLU A 3 6.14 -2.62 1.32
C GLU A 3 6.00 -4.08 1.73
N LEU A 4 5.63 -4.93 0.78
CA LEU A 4 5.70 -6.37 0.98
C LEU A 4 7.17 -6.83 0.91
N ARG A 5 7.49 -7.92 1.61
CA ARG A 5 8.82 -8.51 1.65
C ARG A 5 8.79 -10.02 1.40
N GLY A 6 9.97 -10.60 1.17
CA GLY A 6 10.13 -12.06 0.99
C GLY A 6 9.43 -12.61 -0.25
N ASP A 7 9.09 -13.89 -0.19
CA ASP A 7 8.54 -14.64 -1.33
C ASP A 7 7.21 -14.11 -1.84
N VAL A 8 6.38 -13.58 -0.95
CA VAL A 8 5.10 -12.97 -1.35
C VAL A 8 5.34 -11.72 -2.18
N ALA A 9 6.28 -10.86 -1.80
CA ALA A 9 6.63 -9.67 -2.59
C ALA A 9 7.17 -10.07 -3.96
N ALA A 10 8.06 -11.06 -4.03
CA ALA A 10 8.60 -11.56 -5.29
C ALA A 10 7.51 -12.09 -6.21
N ARG A 11 6.59 -12.90 -5.68
CA ARG A 11 5.46 -13.46 -6.43
C ARG A 11 4.47 -12.38 -6.90
N VAL A 12 4.17 -11.40 -6.07
CA VAL A 12 3.31 -10.26 -6.44
C VAL A 12 3.96 -9.45 -7.56
N LEU A 13 5.26 -9.14 -7.43
CA LEU A 13 6.01 -8.41 -8.44
C LEU A 13 6.05 -9.15 -9.79
N GLU A 14 6.22 -10.48 -9.77
CA GLU A 14 6.15 -11.30 -10.98
C GLU A 14 4.78 -11.19 -11.67
N ILE A 15 3.69 -11.30 -10.89
CA ILE A 15 2.33 -11.12 -11.41
C ILE A 15 2.18 -9.72 -12.02
N GLN A 16 2.56 -8.67 -11.29
CA GLN A 16 2.47 -7.28 -11.75
C GLN A 16 3.28 -7.06 -13.03
N ARG A 17 4.52 -7.55 -13.10
CA ARG A 17 5.35 -7.44 -14.33
C ARG A 17 4.70 -8.08 -15.54
N ARG A 18 3.98 -9.17 -15.35
CA ARG A 18 3.30 -9.88 -16.43
C ARG A 18 2.02 -9.17 -16.90
N VAL A 19 1.23 -8.64 -15.98
CA VAL A 19 -0.11 -8.10 -16.28
C VAL A 19 -0.16 -6.58 -16.34
N ASP A 20 0.75 -5.90 -15.65
CA ASP A 20 0.81 -4.44 -15.55
C ASP A 20 2.27 -3.98 -15.35
N PRO A 21 3.12 -4.10 -16.37
CA PRO A 21 4.54 -3.77 -16.28
C PRO A 21 4.80 -2.31 -15.93
N ARG A 22 3.88 -1.41 -16.26
CA ARG A 22 3.98 0.00 -15.90
C ARG A 22 3.87 0.18 -14.39
N MET A 23 2.85 -0.39 -13.76
CA MET A 23 2.69 -0.33 -12.31
C MET A 23 3.89 -0.97 -11.58
N ALA A 24 4.36 -2.12 -12.08
CA ALA A 24 5.52 -2.81 -11.52
C ALA A 24 6.84 -2.01 -11.57
N ALA A 25 6.94 -1.03 -12.48
CA ALA A 25 8.11 -0.17 -12.61
C ALA A 25 8.03 1.09 -11.72
N GLU A 26 6.84 1.49 -11.28
CA GLU A 26 6.63 2.72 -10.52
C GLU A 26 6.92 2.56 -9.03
N LEU A 27 6.44 1.46 -8.43
CA LEU A 27 6.55 1.19 -7.00
C LEU A 27 6.69 -0.31 -6.72
N PRO A 28 7.38 -0.70 -5.64
CA PRO A 28 7.39 -2.09 -5.19
C PRO A 28 5.98 -2.55 -4.75
N PRO A 29 5.71 -3.86 -4.69
CA PRO A 29 4.46 -4.38 -4.12
C PRO A 29 4.22 -3.84 -2.71
N HIS A 30 3.07 -3.22 -2.48
CA HIS A 30 2.79 -2.51 -1.23
C HIS A 30 1.30 -2.48 -0.89
N ILE A 31 1.02 -2.16 0.37
CA ILE A 31 -0.31 -1.80 0.85
C ILE A 31 -0.28 -0.30 1.17
N THR A 32 -1.17 0.47 0.56
CA THR A 32 -1.30 1.89 0.82
C THR A 32 -1.99 2.12 2.18
N ILE A 33 -1.36 2.89 3.05
CA ILE A 33 -1.92 3.27 4.35
C ILE A 33 -2.51 4.69 4.29
N THR A 34 -1.83 5.61 3.59
CA THR A 34 -2.31 6.96 3.31
C THR A 34 -2.23 7.24 1.81
N GLY A 35 -3.14 8.01 1.26
CA GLY A 35 -3.18 8.29 -0.18
C GLY A 35 -4.55 8.75 -0.62
N SER A 36 -5.24 8.00 -1.47
CA SER A 36 -6.58 8.40 -1.95
C SER A 36 -7.72 7.99 -1.03
N SER A 37 -7.48 7.12 -0.04
CA SER A 37 -8.52 6.60 0.86
C SER A 37 -8.17 6.79 2.34
N GLY A 38 -9.18 7.11 3.15
CA GLY A 38 -9.09 7.34 4.59
C GLY A 38 -8.44 8.68 4.94
N MET A 39 -7.19 8.85 4.59
CA MET A 39 -6.44 10.10 4.54
C MET A 39 -6.01 10.35 3.10
N GLY A 40 -5.92 11.62 2.71
CA GLY A 40 -5.37 12.02 1.42
C GLY A 40 -3.87 11.78 1.32
N PRO A 41 -3.25 12.19 0.22
CA PRO A 41 -1.80 12.23 0.13
C PRO A 41 -1.22 13.23 1.14
N ILE A 42 0.04 13.02 1.51
CA ILE A 42 0.77 13.96 2.36
C ILE A 42 0.85 15.30 1.62
N SER A 43 0.56 16.41 2.34
CA SER A 43 0.62 17.76 1.77
C SER A 43 2.02 18.08 1.21
N PRO A 44 2.13 18.71 0.03
CA PRO A 44 3.41 18.95 -0.63
C PRO A 44 4.41 19.76 0.22
N GLY A 45 3.92 20.59 1.14
CA GLY A 45 4.74 21.41 2.04
C GLY A 45 5.41 20.66 3.18
N VAL A 46 5.02 19.41 3.45
CA VAL A 46 5.61 18.60 4.52
C VAL A 46 7.03 18.16 4.12
N SER A 47 8.04 18.56 4.88
CA SER A 47 9.43 18.14 4.64
C SER A 47 9.66 16.68 5.04
N ASP A 48 10.72 16.06 4.52
CA ASP A 48 11.08 14.69 4.88
C ASP A 48 11.48 14.60 6.37
N GLU A 49 12.05 15.66 6.93
CA GLU A 49 12.40 15.75 8.35
C GLU A 49 11.15 15.83 9.23
N THR A 50 10.19 16.70 8.89
CA THR A 50 8.90 16.81 9.60
C THR A 50 8.16 15.47 9.55
N LEU A 51 8.14 14.83 8.39
CA LEU A 51 7.50 13.54 8.21
C LEU A 51 8.15 12.46 9.08
N ARG A 52 9.48 12.42 9.14
CA ARG A 52 10.22 11.49 10.00
C ARG A 52 9.89 11.73 11.47
N ALA A 53 10.03 12.96 11.96
CA ALA A 53 9.78 13.31 13.36
C ALA A 53 8.36 12.94 13.81
N ALA A 54 7.37 13.09 12.94
CA ALA A 54 5.97 12.75 13.23
C ALA A 54 5.71 11.22 13.20
N LEU A 55 6.37 10.47 12.33
CA LEU A 55 6.07 9.04 12.13
C LEU A 55 6.99 8.10 12.94
N GLU A 56 8.15 8.56 13.37
CA GLU A 56 9.07 7.77 14.21
C GLU A 56 8.43 7.28 15.52
N PRO A 57 7.69 8.11 16.29
CA PRO A 57 6.95 7.63 17.48
C PRO A 57 5.88 6.59 17.11
N VAL A 58 5.15 6.79 16.01
CA VAL A 58 4.14 5.83 15.55
C VAL A 58 4.78 4.47 15.25
N ALA A 59 5.92 4.47 14.58
CA ALA A 59 6.63 3.23 14.22
C ALA A 59 7.22 2.54 15.46
N SER A 60 7.87 3.30 16.34
CA SER A 60 8.52 2.76 17.55
C SER A 60 7.54 2.18 18.58
N GLU A 61 6.30 2.64 18.58
CA GLU A 61 5.25 2.18 19.49
C GLU A 61 4.29 1.16 18.84
N THR A 62 4.48 0.81 17.57
CA THR A 62 3.64 -0.16 16.87
C THR A 62 4.36 -1.50 16.80
N VAL A 63 3.78 -2.53 17.42
CA VAL A 63 4.24 -3.91 17.29
C VAL A 63 4.03 -4.39 15.86
N PRO A 64 4.99 -5.09 15.23
CA PRO A 64 4.75 -5.78 13.96
C PRO A 64 3.53 -6.70 14.05
N PHE A 65 2.74 -6.75 12.98
CA PHE A 65 1.51 -7.54 12.95
C PHE A 65 1.32 -8.22 11.61
N THR A 66 0.37 -9.15 11.54
CA THR A 66 0.05 -9.83 10.29
C THR A 66 -1.33 -9.44 9.77
N VAL A 67 -1.46 -9.47 8.44
CA VAL A 67 -2.74 -9.32 7.73
C VAL A 67 -2.95 -10.46 6.73
N ARG A 68 -4.20 -10.74 6.36
CA ARG A 68 -4.53 -11.73 5.33
C ARG A 68 -5.14 -11.05 4.12
N LEU A 69 -4.73 -11.52 2.94
CA LEU A 69 -5.31 -11.08 1.67
C LEU A 69 -6.58 -11.87 1.38
N GLN A 70 -7.63 -11.17 1.00
CA GLN A 70 -8.83 -11.78 0.44
C GLN A 70 -8.62 -12.14 -1.04
N PRO A 71 -9.44 -13.03 -1.63
CA PRO A 71 -9.36 -13.31 -3.05
C PRO A 71 -9.39 -12.04 -3.91
N PRO A 72 -8.66 -12.02 -5.04
CA PRO A 72 -8.65 -10.87 -5.93
C PRO A 72 -10.04 -10.59 -6.49
N ARG A 73 -10.35 -9.31 -6.64
CA ARG A 73 -11.58 -8.82 -7.27
C ARG A 73 -11.37 -7.46 -7.93
N PRO A 74 -12.22 -7.09 -8.90
CA PRO A 74 -12.26 -5.71 -9.37
C PRO A 74 -12.53 -4.75 -8.20
N PHE A 75 -11.82 -3.63 -8.15
CA PHE A 75 -11.91 -2.67 -7.08
C PHE A 75 -12.98 -1.62 -7.40
N MET A 76 -14.03 -1.52 -6.57
CA MET A 76 -15.05 -0.47 -6.60
C MET A 76 -15.59 -0.13 -8.01
N GLN A 77 -16.00 -1.15 -8.78
CA GLN A 77 -16.52 -1.00 -10.15
C GLN A 77 -15.51 -0.41 -11.15
N SER A 78 -14.24 -0.47 -10.84
CA SER A 78 -13.16 -0.10 -11.74
C SER A 78 -12.55 -1.33 -12.42
N THR A 79 -11.61 -1.10 -13.33
CA THR A 79 -10.79 -2.12 -13.96
C THR A 79 -9.57 -2.50 -13.13
N VAL A 80 -9.31 -1.80 -12.03
CA VAL A 80 -8.25 -2.12 -11.06
C VAL A 80 -8.56 -3.46 -10.41
N VAL A 81 -7.61 -4.38 -10.40
CA VAL A 81 -7.74 -5.67 -9.69
C VAL A 81 -6.92 -5.60 -8.41
N SER A 82 -7.58 -5.87 -7.29
CA SER A 82 -6.96 -5.81 -5.97
C SER A 82 -7.37 -6.97 -5.07
N MET A 83 -6.54 -7.25 -4.07
CA MET A 83 -6.82 -8.15 -2.96
C MET A 83 -7.06 -7.31 -1.70
N GLN A 84 -8.25 -7.39 -1.14
CA GLN A 84 -8.61 -6.60 0.03
C GLN A 84 -8.05 -7.21 1.31
N ILE A 85 -7.90 -6.37 2.31
CA ILE A 85 -7.51 -6.69 3.67
C ILE A 85 -8.66 -6.29 4.58
N ASP A 86 -8.80 -6.94 5.73
CA ASP A 86 -9.81 -6.57 6.72
C ASP A 86 -9.67 -5.08 7.09
N PRO A 87 -10.68 -4.26 6.78
CA PRO A 87 -10.64 -2.83 7.06
C PRO A 87 -10.78 -2.48 8.54
N ASN A 88 -11.13 -3.45 9.40
CA ASN A 88 -11.28 -3.28 10.84
C ASN A 88 -10.16 -3.95 11.64
N GLY A 89 -9.19 -4.56 10.95
CA GLY A 89 -8.03 -5.21 11.56
C GLY A 89 -6.91 -4.24 11.97
N PRO A 90 -5.73 -4.77 12.33
CA PRO A 90 -4.61 -3.97 12.86
C PRO A 90 -4.09 -2.93 11.87
N ILE A 91 -4.31 -3.10 10.56
CA ILE A 91 -3.96 -2.09 9.55
C ILE A 91 -4.74 -0.77 9.74
N ARG A 92 -5.98 -0.85 10.24
CA ARG A 92 -6.76 0.35 10.59
C ARG A 92 -6.16 1.05 11.80
N ALA A 93 -5.75 0.31 12.83
CA ALA A 93 -5.12 0.91 14.00
C ALA A 93 -3.86 1.70 13.60
N LEU A 94 -3.02 1.14 12.74
CA LEU A 94 -1.86 1.84 12.18
C LEU A 94 -2.27 3.08 11.37
N HIS A 95 -3.31 2.97 10.52
CA HIS A 95 -3.84 4.10 9.76
C HIS A 95 -4.31 5.25 10.67
N GLU A 96 -5.08 4.96 11.73
CA GLU A 96 -5.57 5.98 12.67
C GLU A 96 -4.41 6.61 13.47
N ARG A 97 -3.41 5.83 13.88
CA ARG A 97 -2.20 6.38 14.56
C ARG A 97 -1.44 7.33 13.64
N ILE A 98 -1.24 6.98 12.39
CA ILE A 98 -0.61 7.84 11.38
C ILE A 98 -1.44 9.10 11.16
N LYS A 99 -2.77 9.00 11.12
CA LYS A 99 -3.67 10.15 11.01
C LYS A 99 -3.52 11.13 12.17
N LEU A 100 -3.28 10.63 13.36
CA LEU A 100 -3.12 11.42 14.58
C LEU A 100 -1.67 11.90 14.82
N SER A 101 -0.73 11.55 13.96
CA SER A 101 0.69 11.88 14.13
C SER A 101 1.05 13.37 13.96
N GLY A 102 0.10 14.20 13.52
CA GLY A 102 0.34 15.62 13.25
C GLY A 102 0.84 15.92 11.83
N VAL A 103 1.00 14.90 10.97
CA VAL A 103 1.30 15.11 9.55
C VAL A 103 0.10 15.76 8.86
N GLU A 104 0.35 16.76 8.04
CA GLU A 104 -0.69 17.37 7.20
C GLU A 104 -0.98 16.54 5.96
N TYR A 105 -2.27 16.32 5.70
CA TYR A 105 -2.77 15.56 4.56
C TYR A 105 -3.75 16.40 3.74
N GLU A 106 -3.76 16.18 2.44
CA GLU A 106 -4.83 16.67 1.58
C GLU A 106 -6.13 15.88 1.83
N ALA A 107 -7.24 16.34 1.28
CA ALA A 107 -8.52 15.67 1.42
C ALA A 107 -8.52 14.26 0.80
N ALA A 108 -8.98 13.28 1.53
CA ALA A 108 -9.22 11.93 1.01
C ALA A 108 -10.42 11.92 0.04
N ARG A 109 -10.34 11.11 -1.01
CA ARG A 109 -11.43 10.93 -1.99
C ARG A 109 -12.38 9.80 -1.60
N PHE A 110 -11.88 8.82 -0.83
CA PHE A 110 -12.61 7.59 -0.50
C PHE A 110 -12.44 7.23 0.98
N THR A 111 -13.34 6.44 1.51
CA THR A 111 -13.20 5.81 2.83
C THR A 111 -12.02 4.84 2.83
N PHE A 112 -11.40 4.65 4.00
CA PHE A 112 -10.26 3.74 4.14
C PHE A 112 -10.62 2.31 3.73
N THR A 113 -9.96 1.84 2.70
CA THR A 113 -10.16 0.50 2.14
C THR A 113 -8.77 -0.10 1.85
N PRO A 114 -8.13 -0.75 2.84
CA PRO A 114 -6.80 -1.30 2.68
C PRO A 114 -6.80 -2.47 1.69
N HIS A 115 -5.85 -2.46 0.78
CA HIS A 115 -5.74 -3.47 -0.27
C HIS A 115 -4.32 -3.55 -0.86
N LEU A 116 -4.03 -4.69 -1.45
CA LEU A 116 -2.89 -4.89 -2.34
C LEU A 116 -3.39 -4.81 -3.79
N THR A 117 -2.81 -3.94 -4.60
CA THR A 117 -3.15 -3.85 -6.03
C THR A 117 -2.34 -4.84 -6.85
N LEU A 118 -3.00 -5.64 -7.69
CA LEU A 118 -2.37 -6.55 -8.63
C LEU A 118 -2.23 -5.94 -10.03
N SER A 119 -3.19 -5.11 -10.43
CA SER A 119 -3.17 -4.36 -11.69
C SER A 119 -3.92 -3.04 -11.52
N PHE A 120 -3.30 -1.95 -11.94
CA PHE A 120 -3.85 -0.59 -11.85
C PHE A 120 -4.22 -0.03 -13.23
N TYR A 121 -3.38 -0.27 -14.24
CA TYR A 121 -3.59 0.21 -15.61
C TYR A 121 -4.23 -0.91 -16.44
N PRO A 122 -5.51 -0.81 -16.79
CA PRO A 122 -6.28 -1.98 -17.16
C PRO A 122 -6.42 -2.15 -18.66
N GLU A 123 -5.43 -2.68 -19.29
CA GLU A 123 -5.58 -3.30 -20.61
C GLU A 123 -5.51 -4.83 -20.51
N LEU A 124 -6.20 -5.39 -19.53
CA LEU A 124 -6.22 -6.82 -19.31
C LEU A 124 -7.07 -7.52 -20.35
N SER A 125 -6.50 -8.51 -21.04
CA SER A 125 -7.29 -9.47 -21.78
C SER A 125 -8.23 -10.26 -20.83
N ARG A 126 -9.29 -10.84 -21.37
CA ARG A 126 -10.22 -11.68 -20.58
C ARG A 126 -9.49 -12.84 -19.87
N ASP A 127 -8.48 -13.40 -20.52
CA ASP A 127 -7.73 -14.53 -19.95
C ASP A 127 -6.77 -14.06 -18.86
N ALA A 128 -6.07 -12.95 -19.03
CA ALA A 128 -5.26 -12.34 -17.98
C ALA A 128 -6.10 -11.97 -16.75
N LEU A 129 -7.29 -11.43 -16.95
CA LEU A 129 -8.21 -11.16 -15.84
C LEU A 129 -8.63 -12.45 -15.12
N ARG A 130 -8.98 -13.50 -15.85
CA ARG A 130 -9.33 -14.81 -15.25
C ARG A 130 -8.17 -15.39 -14.45
N GLU A 131 -6.94 -15.28 -14.94
CA GLU A 131 -5.75 -15.71 -14.21
C GLU A 131 -5.56 -14.91 -12.93
N LEU A 132 -5.66 -13.58 -12.99
CA LEU A 132 -5.56 -12.72 -11.80
C LEU A 132 -6.59 -13.10 -10.74
N LEU A 133 -7.83 -13.34 -11.13
CA LEU A 133 -8.91 -13.69 -10.20
C LEU A 133 -8.72 -15.06 -9.52
N ARG A 134 -7.81 -15.90 -10.03
CA ARG A 134 -7.43 -17.19 -9.44
C ARG A 134 -6.25 -17.12 -8.48
N VAL A 135 -5.54 -16.00 -8.43
CA VAL A 135 -4.40 -15.83 -7.52
C VAL A 135 -4.84 -16.01 -6.07
N ARG A 136 -4.05 -16.73 -5.29
CA ARG A 136 -4.27 -16.96 -3.85
C ARG A 136 -2.96 -16.82 -3.11
N PHE A 137 -3.04 -16.20 -1.93
CA PHE A 137 -1.98 -16.16 -0.94
C PHE A 137 -2.61 -16.63 0.38
N ASP A 138 -2.22 -17.82 0.81
CA ASP A 138 -2.83 -18.47 1.98
C ASP A 138 -2.14 -18.05 3.28
N ASP A 139 -0.85 -17.69 3.19
CA ASP A 139 -0.09 -17.24 4.34
C ASP A 139 -0.39 -15.78 4.71
N PRO A 140 -0.39 -15.46 6.00
CA PRO A 140 -0.50 -14.08 6.45
C PRO A 140 0.73 -13.28 6.04
N LEU A 141 0.53 -12.00 5.70
CA LEU A 141 1.59 -11.05 5.39
C LEU A 141 2.06 -10.38 6.67
N LEU A 142 3.37 -10.37 6.91
CA LEU A 142 3.96 -9.58 7.97
C LEU A 142 4.01 -8.10 7.56
N ILE A 143 3.54 -7.25 8.45
CA ILE A 143 3.67 -5.79 8.38
C ILE A 143 4.64 -5.40 9.49
N ASP A 144 5.86 -5.06 9.11
CA ASP A 144 6.98 -4.79 10.01
C ASP A 144 7.60 -3.41 9.84
N SER A 145 7.08 -2.61 8.90
CA SER A 145 7.67 -1.31 8.59
C SER A 145 6.70 -0.41 7.85
N ILE A 146 6.94 0.89 7.90
CA ILE A 146 6.24 1.91 7.11
C ILE A 146 7.23 2.68 6.24
N GLN A 147 6.83 2.95 4.99
CA GLN A 147 7.62 3.70 4.03
C GLN A 147 6.83 4.90 3.51
N ALA A 148 7.55 5.99 3.21
CA ALA A 148 7.02 7.10 2.45
C ALA A 148 7.79 7.28 1.14
N TYR A 149 7.04 7.58 0.09
CA TYR A 149 7.56 7.85 -1.24
C TYR A 149 7.12 9.24 -1.69
N ARG A 150 8.03 9.95 -2.31
CA ARG A 150 7.79 11.25 -2.95
C ARG A 150 7.85 11.08 -4.46
N ALA A 151 6.85 11.58 -5.16
CA ALA A 151 6.91 11.68 -6.62
C ALA A 151 8.00 12.69 -7.01
N ILE A 152 8.91 12.29 -7.90
CA ILE A 152 9.90 13.17 -8.51
C ILE A 152 9.31 13.75 -9.80
N ASP A 153 8.65 12.92 -10.56
CA ASP A 153 7.92 13.26 -11.79
C ASP A 153 6.73 12.30 -11.97
N LEU A 154 6.12 12.31 -13.16
CA LEU A 154 4.94 11.49 -13.47
C LEU A 154 5.21 9.97 -13.47
N THR A 155 6.48 9.55 -13.52
CA THR A 155 6.87 8.14 -13.69
C THR A 155 7.86 7.65 -12.63
N ARG A 156 8.44 8.55 -11.85
CA ARG A 156 9.48 8.21 -10.88
C ARG A 156 9.12 8.65 -9.49
N THR A 157 9.37 7.77 -8.54
CA THR A 157 9.24 8.02 -7.11
C THR A 157 10.59 7.80 -6.42
N LYS A 158 10.77 8.46 -5.27
CA LYS A 158 11.92 8.26 -4.38
C LYS A 158 11.41 7.88 -3.00
N LYS A 159 11.95 6.80 -2.44
CA LYS A 159 11.74 6.48 -1.03
C LYS A 159 12.44 7.53 -0.17
N VAL A 160 11.69 8.23 0.66
CA VAL A 160 12.20 9.29 1.55
C VAL A 160 12.18 8.86 3.01
N LEU A 161 11.42 7.81 3.34
CA LEU A 161 11.32 7.29 4.69
C LEU A 161 11.20 5.76 4.66
N ASP A 162 11.89 5.10 5.58
CA ASP A 162 11.76 3.67 5.88
C ASP A 162 11.94 3.51 7.40
N LEU A 163 10.86 3.16 8.11
CA LEU A 163 10.81 3.04 9.55
C LEU A 163 10.36 1.63 9.95
N PRO A 164 11.17 0.85 10.67
CA PRO A 164 10.73 -0.42 11.23
C PRO A 164 9.71 -0.19 12.35
N LEU A 165 8.74 -1.10 12.47
CA LEU A 165 7.85 -1.20 13.61
C LEU A 165 8.56 -1.96 14.72
N THR A 166 8.67 -1.40 15.92
CA THR A 166 9.52 -1.96 17.00
C THR A 166 8.84 -1.98 18.38
N GLY A 167 7.57 -1.58 18.48
CA GLY A 167 6.80 -1.56 19.72
C GLY A 167 6.59 -2.93 20.37
#